data_10e9760dc3aae1030287f5e206fc2fcd
#
_entry.id   10e9760dc3aae1030287f5e206fc2fcd
#
_cell.length_a   1.000
_cell.length_b   1.000
_cell.length_c   1.000
_cell.angle_alpha   90.00
_cell.angle_beta   90.00
_cell.angle_gamma   90.00
#
_symmetry.space_group_name_H-M   'P 1'
#
loop_
_entity.id
_entity.type
_entity.pdbx_description
1 polymer ?
#
loop_
_entity_poly.entity_id
_entity_poly.type
_entity_poly.pdbx_seq_one_letter_code
_entity_poly.pdbx_strand_id
1 'polypeptide(L)'
;MPGYQLVVTDGAELDIAEARQWYQEQAGLGSAFVECVGEQLEFIELQPFATPVVAHGIRRSVVTRFPYNIYYAINGQLINILAVWHGSRDQGRLLSQLAGIGGE
;
A
#
# COMPACT_ATOMS: atom_id res chain seq x y z
N MET A 1 25.96 -0.25 2.99
CA MET A 1 24.82 0.16 3.79
C MET A 1 23.56 -0.57 3.33
N PRO A 2 23.09 -1.49 4.11
CA PRO A 2 21.87 -2.18 3.71
C PRO A 2 20.69 -1.23 3.81
N GLY A 3 19.91 -1.23 2.78
CA GLY A 3 18.66 -0.49 2.80
C GLY A 3 17.53 -1.41 3.16
N TYR A 4 16.32 -0.88 3.05
CA TYR A 4 15.14 -1.68 3.22
C TYR A 4 14.81 -2.39 1.92
N GLN A 5 14.21 -3.56 2.02
CA GLN A 5 13.73 -4.30 0.87
C GLN A 5 12.22 -4.33 0.89
N LEU A 6 11.64 -3.90 -0.22
CA LEU A 6 10.19 -3.79 -0.33
C LEU A 6 9.64 -5.06 -0.95
N VAL A 7 8.63 -5.63 -0.31
CA VAL A 7 7.97 -6.85 -0.78
C VAL A 7 6.49 -6.54 -0.96
N VAL A 8 6.00 -6.69 -2.19
CA VAL A 8 4.59 -6.49 -2.48
C VAL A 8 3.91 -7.86 -2.36
N THR A 9 3.01 -7.99 -1.39
CA THR A 9 2.34 -9.28 -1.18
C THR A 9 1.38 -9.57 -2.33
N ASP A 10 0.98 -10.83 -2.46
CA ASP A 10 0.05 -11.23 -3.50
C ASP A 10 -1.26 -10.46 -3.39
N GLY A 11 -1.75 -10.25 -2.16
CA GLY A 11 -2.97 -9.49 -1.95
C GLY A 11 -2.85 -8.05 -2.42
N ALA A 12 -1.72 -7.42 -2.14
CA ALA A 12 -1.49 -6.05 -2.58
C ALA A 12 -1.36 -5.97 -4.10
N GLU A 13 -0.70 -6.96 -4.70
CA GLU A 13 -0.61 -6.99 -6.17
C GLU A 13 -1.98 -7.10 -6.81
N LEU A 14 -2.83 -7.94 -6.26
CA LEU A 14 -4.20 -8.08 -6.76
C LEU A 14 -4.96 -6.77 -6.61
N ASP A 15 -4.82 -6.12 -5.46
CA ASP A 15 -5.47 -4.82 -5.24
C ASP A 15 -5.08 -3.81 -6.31
N ILE A 16 -3.78 -3.74 -6.61
CA ILE A 16 -3.28 -2.81 -7.62
C ILE A 16 -3.83 -3.16 -9.00
N ALA A 17 -3.84 -4.45 -9.33
CA ALA A 17 -4.31 -4.89 -10.64
C ALA A 17 -5.80 -4.58 -10.83
N GLU A 18 -6.60 -4.80 -9.81
CA GLU A 18 -8.03 -4.53 -9.88
C GLU A 18 -8.32 -3.04 -10.03
N ALA A 19 -7.61 -2.22 -9.25
CA ALA A 19 -7.79 -0.77 -9.34
C ALA A 19 -7.33 -0.25 -10.68
N ARG A 20 -6.19 -0.76 -11.18
CA ARG A 20 -5.68 -0.37 -12.49
C ARG A 20 -6.71 -0.64 -13.57
N GLN A 21 -7.31 -1.83 -13.54
CA GLN A 21 -8.30 -2.19 -14.55
C GLN A 21 -9.52 -1.29 -14.47
N TRP A 22 -9.99 -1.01 -13.27
CA TRP A 22 -11.14 -0.14 -13.08
C TRP A 22 -10.89 1.25 -13.67
N TYR A 23 -9.72 1.85 -13.34
CA TYR A 23 -9.40 3.17 -13.86
C TYR A 23 -9.20 3.16 -15.36
N GLN A 24 -8.65 2.08 -15.90
CA GLN A 24 -8.50 1.96 -17.35
C GLN A 24 -9.84 1.94 -18.04
N GLU A 25 -10.79 1.18 -17.51
CA GLU A 25 -12.12 1.06 -18.11
C GLU A 25 -12.94 2.34 -17.98
N GLN A 26 -12.82 3.00 -16.82
CA GLN A 26 -13.65 4.18 -16.56
C GLN A 26 -13.09 5.46 -17.15
N ALA A 27 -11.79 5.60 -17.25
CA ALA A 27 -11.20 6.89 -17.60
C ALA A 27 -9.91 6.78 -18.42
N GLY A 28 -9.45 5.58 -18.76
CA GLY A 28 -8.19 5.43 -19.47
C GLY A 28 -6.97 5.78 -18.60
N LEU A 29 -7.09 5.67 -17.28
CA LEU A 29 -6.05 6.11 -16.36
C LEU A 29 -5.32 4.97 -15.68
N GLY A 30 -5.39 3.76 -16.24
CA GLY A 30 -4.73 2.62 -15.60
C GLY A 30 -3.24 2.81 -15.42
N SER A 31 -2.53 3.29 -16.44
CA SER A 31 -1.09 3.52 -16.35
C SER A 31 -0.75 4.63 -15.37
N ALA A 32 -1.55 5.70 -15.36
CA ALA A 32 -1.32 6.81 -14.44
C ALA A 32 -1.48 6.33 -12.99
N PHE A 33 -2.46 5.49 -12.73
CA PHE A 33 -2.65 4.94 -11.41
C PHE A 33 -1.44 4.13 -10.95
N VAL A 34 -0.95 3.23 -11.82
CA VAL A 34 0.20 2.40 -11.48
C VAL A 34 1.45 3.25 -11.25
N GLU A 35 1.63 4.30 -12.05
CA GLU A 35 2.75 5.22 -11.85
C GLU A 35 2.69 5.89 -10.49
N CYS A 36 1.52 6.37 -10.09
CA CYS A 36 1.39 7.04 -8.80
C CYS A 36 1.61 6.09 -7.64
N VAL A 37 1.14 4.85 -7.76
CA VAL A 37 1.41 3.83 -6.75
C VAL A 37 2.92 3.57 -6.68
N GLY A 38 3.56 3.43 -7.84
CA GLY A 38 5.00 3.18 -7.89
C GLY A 38 5.82 4.27 -7.25
N GLU A 39 5.45 5.53 -7.49
CA GLU A 39 6.14 6.65 -6.86
C GLU A 39 6.00 6.61 -5.35
N GLN A 40 4.82 6.25 -4.86
CA GLN A 40 4.61 6.19 -3.43
C GLN A 40 5.35 5.01 -2.81
N LEU A 41 5.45 3.89 -3.53
CA LEU A 41 6.24 2.76 -3.05
C LEU A 41 7.72 3.12 -2.95
N GLU A 42 8.23 3.90 -3.91
CA GLU A 42 9.61 4.38 -3.82
C GLU A 42 9.81 5.26 -2.60
N PHE A 43 8.86 6.14 -2.33
CA PHE A 43 8.95 6.98 -1.14
C PHE A 43 8.96 6.12 0.14
N ILE A 44 8.10 5.10 0.20
CA ILE A 44 8.06 4.21 1.35
C ILE A 44 9.41 3.51 1.54
N GLU A 45 10.01 3.07 0.44
CA GLU A 45 11.29 2.36 0.52
C GLU A 45 12.39 3.27 1.06
N LEU A 46 12.39 4.54 0.67
CA LEU A 46 13.39 5.49 1.10
C LEU A 46 13.13 6.01 2.51
N GLN A 47 11.86 6.15 2.89
CA GLN A 47 11.47 6.75 4.15
C GLN A 47 10.38 5.92 4.82
N PRO A 48 10.68 4.68 5.21
CA PRO A 48 9.62 3.78 5.68
C PRO A 48 8.97 4.21 6.99
N PHE A 49 9.65 5.03 7.78
CA PHE A 49 9.09 5.48 9.06
C PHE A 49 8.46 6.87 8.99
N ALA A 50 8.38 7.46 7.80
CA ALA A 50 7.86 8.82 7.65
C ALA A 50 6.33 8.89 7.78
N THR A 51 5.63 7.78 7.61
CA THR A 51 4.16 7.77 7.66
C THR A 51 3.69 7.24 9.02
N PRO A 52 2.46 7.59 9.42
CA PRO A 52 1.99 7.19 10.75
C PRO A 52 1.62 5.71 10.82
N VAL A 53 1.78 5.16 12.01
CA VAL A 53 1.20 3.86 12.34
C VAL A 53 -0.27 4.10 12.63
N VAL A 54 -1.15 3.36 11.95
CA VAL A 54 -2.59 3.54 12.15
C VAL A 54 -3.17 2.53 13.12
N ALA A 55 -2.67 1.29 13.13
CA ALA A 55 -3.06 0.26 14.11
C ALA A 55 -2.18 -0.96 13.91
N HIS A 56 -1.96 -1.73 14.98
CA HIS A 56 -1.33 -3.06 14.92
C HIS A 56 0.03 -3.05 14.20
N GLY A 57 0.78 -1.96 14.35
CA GLY A 57 2.07 -1.84 13.68
C GLY A 57 1.98 -1.59 12.19
N ILE A 58 0.79 -1.41 11.64
CA ILE A 58 0.57 -1.17 10.22
C ILE A 58 0.58 0.32 9.96
N ARG A 59 1.31 0.73 8.94
CA ARG A 59 1.43 2.12 8.52
C ARG A 59 0.59 2.37 7.29
N ARG A 60 0.18 3.62 7.10
CA ARG A 60 -0.63 4.02 5.95
C ARG A 60 0.06 5.16 5.21
N SER A 61 0.21 4.99 3.91
CA SER A 61 0.78 6.01 3.03
C SER A 61 -0.24 6.34 1.95
N VAL A 62 -0.47 7.63 1.71
CA VAL A 62 -1.51 8.08 0.78
C VAL A 62 -0.92 8.19 -0.62
N VAL A 63 -1.62 7.64 -1.62
CA VAL A 63 -1.23 7.73 -3.01
C VAL A 63 -1.61 9.12 -3.52
N THR A 64 -0.69 9.76 -4.29
CA THR A 64 -0.96 11.07 -4.89
C THR A 64 -1.91 10.92 -6.07
N ARG A 65 -2.87 11.85 -6.21
CA ARG A 65 -3.80 11.94 -7.33
C ARG A 65 -4.97 10.97 -7.29
N PHE A 66 -4.84 9.87 -6.57
CA PHE A 66 -5.88 8.84 -6.52
C PHE A 66 -6.24 8.60 -5.05
N PRO A 67 -7.53 8.41 -4.74
CA PRO A 67 -7.95 8.27 -3.34
C PRO A 67 -7.69 6.86 -2.81
N TYR A 68 -6.43 6.46 -2.83
CA TYR A 68 -6.00 5.14 -2.37
C TYR A 68 -4.96 5.26 -1.29
N ASN A 69 -4.94 4.29 -0.42
CA ASN A 69 -3.96 4.19 0.66
C ASN A 69 -3.18 2.90 0.52
N ILE A 70 -1.89 2.98 0.78
CA ILE A 70 -1.01 1.81 0.81
C ILE A 70 -0.79 1.46 2.28
N TYR A 71 -1.09 0.23 2.65
CA TYR A 71 -0.90 -0.26 4.02
C TYR A 71 0.30 -1.18 4.04
N TYR A 72 1.20 -0.96 4.99
CA TYR A 72 2.42 -1.75 5.05
C TYR A 72 2.89 -1.91 6.49
N ALA A 73 3.73 -2.93 6.70
CA ALA A 73 4.35 -3.19 7.99
C ALA A 73 5.82 -3.43 7.76
N ILE A 74 6.63 -3.02 8.73
CA ILE A 74 8.08 -3.16 8.65
C ILE A 74 8.49 -4.28 9.60
N ASN A 75 9.25 -5.23 9.07
CA ASN A 75 9.75 -6.35 9.85
C ASN A 75 11.24 -6.47 9.56
N GLY A 76 12.07 -5.99 10.51
CA GLY A 76 13.50 -5.92 10.27
C GLY A 76 13.78 -4.98 9.12
N GLN A 77 14.40 -5.49 8.06
CA GLN A 77 14.69 -4.69 6.88
C GLN A 77 13.69 -4.93 5.74
N LEU A 78 12.64 -5.70 6.02
CA LEU A 78 11.60 -5.94 5.03
C LEU A 78 10.44 -5.00 5.25
N ILE A 79 9.99 -4.39 4.15
CA ILE A 79 8.78 -3.58 4.14
C ILE A 79 7.74 -4.39 3.37
N ASN A 80 6.75 -4.91 4.08
CA ASN A 80 5.73 -5.75 3.47
C ASN A 80 4.54 -4.88 3.12
N ILE A 81 4.26 -4.74 1.82
CA ILE A 81 3.10 -4.00 1.34
C ILE A 81 1.91 -4.95 1.41
N LEU A 82 0.98 -4.65 2.30
CA LEU A 82 -0.09 -5.58 2.65
C LEU A 82 -1.36 -5.36 1.83
N ALA A 83 -1.64 -4.10 1.49
CA ALA A 83 -2.89 -3.78 0.78
C ALA A 83 -2.77 -2.41 0.11
N VAL A 84 -3.53 -2.23 -0.98
CA VAL A 84 -3.66 -0.93 -1.64
C VAL A 84 -5.15 -0.73 -1.85
N TRP A 85 -5.78 0.06 -0.97
CA TRP A 85 -7.22 0.14 -0.88
C TRP A 85 -7.73 1.56 -1.04
N HIS A 86 -8.92 1.66 -1.66
CA HIS A 86 -9.61 2.94 -1.78
C HIS A 86 -9.86 3.53 -0.40
N GLY A 87 -9.72 4.85 -0.28
CA GLY A 87 -9.84 5.52 1.01
C GLY A 87 -11.22 5.45 1.63
N SER A 88 -12.24 5.10 0.83
CA SER A 88 -13.60 5.01 1.35
C SER A 88 -13.89 3.67 2.05
N ARG A 89 -12.97 2.69 1.98
CA ARG A 89 -13.19 1.41 2.64
C ARG A 89 -13.07 1.58 4.15
N ASP A 90 -13.78 0.71 4.87
CA ASP A 90 -13.76 0.71 6.33
C ASP A 90 -12.37 0.32 6.83
N GLN A 91 -11.60 1.31 7.24
CA GLN A 91 -10.22 1.11 7.65
C GLN A 91 -10.11 0.23 8.89
N GLY A 92 -11.02 0.42 9.85
CA GLY A 92 -10.94 -0.36 11.08
C GLY A 92 -11.09 -1.85 10.82
N ARG A 93 -12.04 -2.19 9.96
CA ARG A 93 -12.26 -3.59 9.60
C ARG A 93 -11.08 -4.15 8.83
N LEU A 94 -10.55 -3.34 7.92
CA LEU A 94 -9.38 -3.72 7.13
C LEU A 94 -8.17 -3.99 7.99
N LEU A 95 -7.91 -3.11 8.95
CA LEU A 95 -6.74 -3.26 9.80
C LEU A 95 -6.84 -4.49 10.70
N SER A 96 -8.05 -4.83 11.13
CA SER A 96 -8.26 -6.04 11.91
C SER A 96 -7.91 -7.28 11.08
N GLN A 97 -8.29 -7.29 9.81
CA GLN A 97 -7.95 -8.40 8.93
C GLN A 97 -6.45 -8.48 8.67
N LEU A 98 -5.82 -7.34 8.42
CA LEU A 98 -4.40 -7.30 8.11
C LEU A 98 -3.54 -7.65 9.32
N ALA A 99 -4.02 -7.39 10.52
CA ALA A 99 -3.26 -7.70 11.73
C ALA A 99 -2.97 -9.20 11.84
N GLY A 100 -3.92 -10.03 11.38
CA GLY A 100 -3.71 -11.47 11.40
C GLY A 100 -2.72 -11.95 10.36
N ILE A 101 -2.43 -11.12 9.36
CA ILE A 101 -1.50 -11.46 8.30
C ILE A 101 -0.10 -10.95 8.61
N GLY A 102 0.00 -9.68 8.98
CA GLY A 102 1.28 -9.02 9.10
C GLY A 102 1.75 -8.80 10.52
N GLY A 103 0.85 -8.93 11.48
CA GLY A 103 1.12 -8.53 12.83
C GLY A 103 1.75 -9.59 13.71
N GLU A 104 1.83 -10.75 13.22
CA GLU A 104 2.38 -11.79 14.04
C GLU A 104 3.80 -11.96 13.91
#